data_45da131b2448b08205416d86062ad895
#
_entry.id   45da131b2448b08205416d86062ad895
#
_cell.length_a   1.000
_cell.length_b   1.000
_cell.length_c   1.000
_cell.angle_alpha   90.00
_cell.angle_beta   90.00
_cell.angle_gamma   90.00
#
_symmetry.space_group_name_H-M   'P 1'
#
loop_
_entity.id
_entity.type
_entity.pdbx_description
1 polymer ?
#
loop_
_entity_poly.entity_id
_entity_poly.type
_entity_poly.pdbx_seq_one_letter_code
_entity_poly.pdbx_strand_id
1 'polypeptide(L)'
;GMIVRVTEVDPICAMQACMDGYEVVSPYKNGVQTGKKEDVNADLLQNTDLIVTTTGNYHVCDSAMLDSLKAGSVVCNIGHFDTEIDTNYLRGYKWVEVKPQVHQVYRSENENDYLILLSEGRLVNLGNATGHPSRIMDGSFANQVLGQMHLFAEKFADLPEDQKAEKIRVELIPKKLDEEVAAAMVLGFGGVLTQLTQVQADYLGVPVEGPFKSDAYKY
;
A
#
# COMPACT_ATOMS: atom_id res chain seq x y z
N GLY A 1 -10.17 9.38 -20.36
CA GLY A 1 -9.72 8.99 -19.03
C GLY A 1 -10.21 7.60 -18.67
N MET A 2 -9.69 7.02 -17.61
CA MET A 2 -10.18 5.73 -17.09
C MET A 2 -11.36 5.94 -16.17
N ILE A 3 -12.31 5.00 -16.16
CA ILE A 3 -13.34 4.90 -15.14
C ILE A 3 -12.76 4.04 -14.01
N VAL A 4 -12.64 4.61 -12.81
CA VAL A 4 -12.06 3.93 -11.64
C VAL A 4 -13.21 3.61 -10.67
N ARG A 5 -13.25 2.36 -10.21
CA ARG A 5 -14.14 1.87 -9.17
C ARG A 5 -13.32 1.34 -8.00
N VAL A 6 -13.83 1.51 -6.81
CA VAL A 6 -13.15 1.11 -5.57
C VAL A 6 -13.94 0.00 -4.89
N THR A 7 -13.24 -1.00 -4.39
CA THR A 7 -13.77 -2.03 -3.50
C THR A 7 -13.10 -1.87 -2.14
N GLU A 8 -13.87 -1.71 -1.07
CA GLU A 8 -13.35 -1.44 0.26
C GLU A 8 -14.24 -2.10 1.33
N VAL A 9 -13.65 -2.57 2.39
CA VAL A 9 -14.35 -3.20 3.53
C VAL A 9 -14.52 -2.24 4.71
N ASP A 10 -13.61 -1.26 4.86
CA ASP A 10 -13.71 -0.22 5.90
C ASP A 10 -14.72 0.85 5.43
N PRO A 11 -15.84 1.05 6.16
CA PRO A 11 -16.84 2.03 5.76
C PRO A 11 -16.33 3.47 5.78
N ILE A 12 -15.31 3.78 6.59
CA ILE A 12 -14.70 5.13 6.62
C ILE A 12 -13.89 5.35 5.34
N CYS A 13 -13.04 4.39 4.95
CA CYS A 13 -12.27 4.46 3.72
C CYS A 13 -13.18 4.43 2.47
N ALA A 14 -14.25 3.60 2.51
CA ALA A 14 -15.25 3.58 1.45
C ALA A 14 -15.94 4.94 1.30
N MET A 15 -16.29 5.60 2.41
CA MET A 15 -16.87 6.94 2.39
C MET A 15 -15.91 7.99 1.83
N GLN A 16 -14.61 7.91 2.18
CA GLN A 16 -13.59 8.78 1.59
C GLN A 16 -13.54 8.62 0.07
N ALA A 17 -13.53 7.37 -0.43
CA ALA A 17 -13.57 7.11 -1.87
C ALA A 17 -14.82 7.73 -2.54
N CYS A 18 -15.99 7.62 -1.90
CA CYS A 18 -17.22 8.27 -2.39
C CYS A 18 -17.08 9.80 -2.42
N MET A 19 -16.49 10.41 -1.40
CA MET A 19 -16.27 11.85 -1.31
C MET A 19 -15.27 12.35 -2.37
N ASP A 20 -14.30 11.51 -2.75
CA ASP A 20 -13.35 11.76 -3.84
C ASP A 20 -13.98 11.54 -5.23
N GLY A 21 -15.24 11.13 -5.30
CA GLY A 21 -16.01 10.97 -6.53
C GLY A 21 -15.88 9.60 -7.19
N TYR A 22 -15.36 8.60 -6.47
CA TYR A 22 -15.29 7.23 -6.97
C TYR A 22 -16.59 6.46 -6.69
N GLU A 23 -16.93 5.54 -7.60
CA GLU A 23 -17.97 4.55 -7.39
C GLU A 23 -17.42 3.43 -6.51
N VAL A 24 -18.03 3.21 -5.34
CA VAL A 24 -17.71 2.08 -4.46
C VAL A 24 -18.60 0.90 -4.84
N VAL A 25 -17.98 -0.21 -5.22
CA VAL A 25 -18.64 -1.40 -5.73
C VAL A 25 -18.15 -2.66 -5.03
N SER A 26 -18.88 -3.75 -5.20
CA SER A 26 -18.40 -5.07 -4.78
C SER A 26 -18.29 -6.02 -5.98
N PRO A 27 -17.22 -6.83 -6.05
CA PRO A 27 -17.11 -7.90 -7.04
C PRO A 27 -18.10 -9.04 -6.82
N TYR A 28 -18.81 -9.06 -5.68
CA TYR A 28 -19.86 -10.02 -5.33
C TYR A 28 -21.22 -9.32 -5.18
N LYS A 29 -22.29 -9.93 -5.69
CA LYS A 29 -23.65 -9.35 -5.77
C LYS A 29 -24.18 -8.82 -4.45
N ASN A 30 -23.85 -9.47 -3.34
CA ASN A 30 -24.34 -9.11 -2.01
C ASN A 30 -23.23 -8.55 -1.10
N GLY A 31 -22.09 -8.15 -1.66
CA GLY A 31 -20.94 -7.66 -0.89
C GLY A 31 -20.19 -8.73 -0.09
N VAL A 32 -20.56 -10.02 -0.22
CA VAL A 32 -19.94 -11.12 0.52
C VAL A 32 -19.16 -11.99 -0.44
N GLN A 33 -17.87 -12.10 -0.22
CA GLN A 33 -16.98 -12.97 -0.98
C GLN A 33 -17.23 -14.43 -0.59
N THR A 34 -17.94 -15.14 -1.45
CA THR A 34 -18.30 -16.56 -1.21
C THR A 34 -17.36 -17.54 -1.89
N GLY A 35 -16.52 -17.06 -2.81
CA GLY A 35 -15.69 -17.90 -3.68
C GLY A 35 -16.47 -18.69 -4.74
N LYS A 36 -17.77 -18.41 -4.89
CA LYS A 36 -18.65 -19.08 -5.85
C LYS A 36 -18.91 -18.19 -7.06
N LYS A 37 -18.81 -18.77 -8.25
CA LYS A 37 -18.98 -18.07 -9.51
C LYS A 37 -20.38 -17.47 -9.70
N GLU A 38 -21.41 -18.14 -9.22
CA GLU A 38 -22.80 -17.69 -9.28
C GLU A 38 -23.09 -16.43 -8.46
N ASP A 39 -22.29 -16.19 -7.42
CA ASP A 39 -22.44 -15.02 -6.54
C ASP A 39 -21.62 -13.79 -7.01
N VAL A 40 -20.74 -14.00 -7.98
CA VAL A 40 -19.91 -12.93 -8.54
C VAL A 40 -20.78 -11.93 -9.33
N ASN A 41 -20.45 -10.66 -9.21
CA ASN A 41 -21.01 -9.59 -10.05
C ASN A 41 -20.38 -9.66 -11.45
N ALA A 42 -20.94 -10.54 -12.28
CA ALA A 42 -20.40 -10.82 -13.60
C ALA A 42 -20.40 -9.58 -14.51
N ASP A 43 -21.45 -8.74 -14.44
CA ASP A 43 -21.53 -7.52 -15.23
C ASP A 43 -20.40 -6.55 -14.90
N LEU A 44 -20.03 -6.43 -13.62
CA LEU A 44 -18.91 -5.61 -13.19
C LEU A 44 -17.59 -6.17 -13.75
N LEU A 45 -17.34 -7.46 -13.56
CA LEU A 45 -16.05 -8.07 -13.92
C LEU A 45 -15.85 -8.21 -15.45
N GLN A 46 -16.94 -8.47 -16.19
CA GLN A 46 -16.89 -8.49 -17.66
C GLN A 46 -16.61 -7.12 -18.29
N ASN A 47 -16.86 -6.03 -17.54
CA ASN A 47 -16.55 -4.66 -17.95
C ASN A 47 -15.28 -4.10 -17.30
N THR A 48 -14.49 -4.93 -16.61
CA THR A 48 -13.26 -4.52 -15.94
C THR A 48 -12.04 -4.85 -16.82
N ASP A 49 -11.25 -3.83 -17.16
CA ASP A 49 -10.02 -3.96 -17.94
C ASP A 49 -8.81 -4.25 -17.07
N LEU A 50 -8.82 -3.72 -15.83
CA LEU A 50 -7.70 -3.80 -14.90
C LEU A 50 -8.19 -3.98 -13.47
N ILE A 51 -7.64 -4.97 -12.77
CA ILE A 51 -7.75 -5.10 -11.32
C ILE A 51 -6.39 -4.80 -10.70
N VAL A 52 -6.40 -3.94 -9.67
CA VAL A 52 -5.25 -3.63 -8.83
C VAL A 52 -5.60 -3.96 -7.39
N THR A 53 -4.94 -4.93 -6.78
CA THR A 53 -5.10 -5.26 -5.36
C THR A 53 -4.11 -4.47 -4.51
N THR A 54 -4.57 -3.85 -3.41
CA THR A 54 -3.78 -2.92 -2.60
C THR A 54 -4.06 -3.04 -1.10
N THR A 55 -4.58 -4.19 -0.67
CA THR A 55 -5.19 -4.32 0.67
C THR A 55 -4.25 -4.86 1.75
N GLY A 56 -3.18 -5.54 1.36
CA GLY A 56 -2.33 -6.29 2.28
C GLY A 56 -3.02 -7.52 2.89
N ASN A 57 -4.19 -7.93 2.35
CA ASN A 57 -5.02 -9.02 2.84
C ASN A 57 -4.78 -10.31 2.03
N TYR A 58 -5.66 -11.28 2.15
CA TYR A 58 -5.54 -12.61 1.57
C TYR A 58 -6.67 -12.86 0.57
N HIS A 59 -6.33 -13.33 -0.65
CA HIS A 59 -7.24 -13.75 -1.72
C HIS A 59 -8.41 -12.76 -1.98
N VAL A 60 -8.12 -11.46 -1.93
CA VAL A 60 -9.15 -10.44 -2.26
C VAL A 60 -9.55 -10.47 -3.73
N CYS A 61 -8.70 -11.05 -4.59
CA CYS A 61 -9.02 -11.43 -5.96
C CYS A 61 -8.91 -12.97 -6.06
N ASP A 62 -10.01 -13.64 -5.81
CA ASP A 62 -10.09 -15.11 -5.77
C ASP A 62 -10.31 -15.76 -7.14
N SER A 63 -10.33 -17.09 -7.17
CA SER A 63 -10.51 -17.88 -8.37
C SER A 63 -11.83 -17.60 -9.08
N ALA A 64 -12.93 -17.37 -8.35
CA ALA A 64 -14.23 -17.08 -8.94
C ALA A 64 -14.26 -15.73 -9.65
N MET A 65 -13.57 -14.73 -9.09
CA MET A 65 -13.36 -13.42 -9.74
C MET A 65 -12.48 -13.56 -10.98
N LEU A 66 -11.33 -14.26 -10.87
CA LEU A 66 -10.39 -14.47 -11.97
C LEU A 66 -11.05 -15.15 -13.16
N ASP A 67 -11.92 -16.16 -12.90
CA ASP A 67 -12.69 -16.83 -13.95
C ASP A 67 -13.77 -15.97 -14.58
N SER A 68 -14.24 -14.95 -13.88
CA SER A 68 -15.33 -14.09 -14.33
C SER A 68 -14.85 -12.85 -15.08
N LEU A 69 -13.54 -12.57 -15.08
CA LEU A 69 -12.96 -11.47 -15.84
C LEU A 69 -13.06 -11.74 -17.35
N LYS A 70 -13.22 -10.68 -18.12
CA LYS A 70 -13.13 -10.81 -19.59
C LYS A 70 -11.71 -11.20 -20.03
N ALA A 71 -11.62 -11.79 -21.20
CA ALA A 71 -10.34 -12.08 -21.81
C ALA A 71 -9.53 -10.79 -22.05
N GLY A 72 -8.22 -10.86 -21.81
CA GLY A 72 -7.33 -9.73 -21.94
C GLY A 72 -7.32 -8.78 -20.73
N SER A 73 -8.11 -9.01 -19.70
CA SER A 73 -8.04 -8.22 -18.46
C SER A 73 -6.67 -8.33 -17.79
N VAL A 74 -6.18 -7.21 -17.29
CA VAL A 74 -4.92 -7.11 -16.56
C VAL A 74 -5.17 -7.27 -15.07
N VAL A 75 -4.35 -8.07 -14.40
CA VAL A 75 -4.41 -8.27 -12.95
C VAL A 75 -3.04 -7.98 -12.36
N CYS A 76 -2.98 -7.16 -11.35
CA CYS A 76 -1.74 -6.85 -10.65
C CYS A 76 -1.97 -6.54 -9.17
N ASN A 77 -0.91 -6.68 -8.41
CA ASN A 77 -0.90 -6.46 -6.96
C ASN A 77 0.14 -5.39 -6.60
N ILE A 78 -0.21 -4.51 -5.68
CA ILE A 78 0.71 -3.53 -5.08
C ILE A 78 0.82 -3.75 -3.55
N GLY A 79 0.08 -4.69 -2.99
CA GLY A 79 0.26 -5.14 -1.61
C GLY A 79 1.60 -5.85 -1.41
N HIS A 80 2.04 -5.94 -0.17
CA HIS A 80 3.40 -6.39 0.14
C HIS A 80 3.67 -7.85 -0.28
N PHE A 81 2.69 -8.74 -0.08
CA PHE A 81 2.79 -10.16 -0.43
C PHE A 81 1.95 -10.51 -1.65
N ASP A 82 2.32 -11.58 -2.33
CA ASP A 82 1.61 -12.14 -3.51
C ASP A 82 0.31 -12.88 -3.16
N THR A 83 -0.13 -12.80 -1.91
CA THR A 83 -1.30 -13.53 -1.38
C THR A 83 -2.64 -12.87 -1.69
N GLU A 84 -2.65 -11.64 -2.18
CA GLU A 84 -3.89 -10.92 -2.50
C GLU A 84 -4.62 -11.49 -3.71
N ILE A 85 -3.87 -11.97 -4.70
CA ILE A 85 -4.39 -12.65 -5.88
C ILE A 85 -4.22 -14.16 -5.68
N ASP A 86 -5.24 -14.96 -5.96
CA ASP A 86 -5.13 -16.42 -5.93
C ASP A 86 -4.28 -16.94 -7.11
N THR A 87 -2.98 -16.70 -7.01
CA THR A 87 -2.00 -17.14 -8.00
C THR A 87 -1.84 -18.67 -8.02
N ASN A 88 -2.13 -19.35 -6.89
CA ASN A 88 -2.07 -20.80 -6.83
C ASN A 88 -3.13 -21.44 -7.75
N TYR A 89 -4.33 -20.85 -7.80
CA TYR A 89 -5.34 -21.22 -8.77
C TYR A 89 -4.84 -21.07 -10.21
N LEU A 90 -4.21 -19.93 -10.51
CA LEU A 90 -3.70 -19.65 -11.86
C LEU A 90 -2.55 -20.58 -12.27
N ARG A 91 -1.80 -21.19 -11.34
CA ARG A 91 -0.72 -22.15 -11.65
C ARG A 91 -1.20 -23.42 -12.33
N GLY A 92 -2.49 -23.72 -12.25
CA GLY A 92 -3.12 -24.83 -12.99
C GLY A 92 -3.23 -24.60 -14.50
N TYR A 93 -2.98 -23.37 -14.97
CA TYR A 93 -3.13 -22.96 -16.35
C TYR A 93 -1.78 -22.79 -17.08
N LYS A 94 -1.83 -22.63 -18.40
CA LYS A 94 -0.64 -22.36 -19.23
C LYS A 94 -0.23 -20.91 -19.08
N TRP A 95 1.02 -20.67 -18.69
CA TRP A 95 1.62 -19.35 -18.59
C TRP A 95 2.60 -19.13 -19.74
N VAL A 96 2.56 -17.95 -20.34
CA VAL A 96 3.50 -17.51 -21.36
C VAL A 96 4.03 -16.13 -20.99
N GLU A 97 5.31 -16.01 -20.69
CA GLU A 97 5.96 -14.72 -20.48
C GLU A 97 6.13 -14.00 -21.83
N VAL A 98 5.40 -12.91 -22.02
CA VAL A 98 5.43 -12.13 -23.27
C VAL A 98 6.44 -11.00 -23.24
N LYS A 99 6.82 -10.56 -22.08
CA LYS A 99 7.98 -9.69 -21.75
C LYS A 99 8.32 -9.87 -20.26
N PRO A 100 9.49 -9.41 -19.82
CA PRO A 100 9.89 -9.56 -18.43
C PRO A 100 8.79 -9.11 -17.46
N GLN A 101 8.42 -9.99 -16.53
CA GLN A 101 7.39 -9.77 -15.53
C GLN A 101 5.96 -9.54 -16.06
N VAL A 102 5.67 -9.92 -17.31
CA VAL A 102 4.34 -9.85 -17.93
C VAL A 102 3.97 -11.21 -18.49
N HIS A 103 2.97 -11.85 -17.91
CA HIS A 103 2.53 -13.19 -18.28
C HIS A 103 1.11 -13.17 -18.83
N GLN A 104 0.90 -13.85 -19.96
CA GLN A 104 -0.42 -14.30 -20.38
C GLN A 104 -0.71 -15.64 -19.71
N VAL A 105 -1.83 -15.70 -19.00
CA VAL A 105 -2.32 -16.91 -18.32
C VAL A 105 -3.55 -17.39 -19.06
N TYR A 106 -3.43 -18.47 -19.82
CA TYR A 106 -4.48 -19.03 -20.69
C TYR A 106 -5.40 -19.92 -19.89
N ARG A 107 -6.67 -19.53 -19.76
CA ARG A 107 -7.69 -20.22 -18.94
C ARG A 107 -8.36 -21.40 -19.62
N SER A 108 -8.18 -21.51 -20.96
CA SER A 108 -8.74 -22.59 -21.76
C SER A 108 -7.83 -22.90 -22.96
N GLU A 109 -8.20 -23.85 -23.79
CA GLU A 109 -7.51 -24.12 -25.07
C GLU A 109 -7.72 -23.02 -26.13
N ASN A 110 -8.67 -22.12 -25.89
CA ASN A 110 -8.89 -20.97 -26.73
C ASN A 110 -7.80 -19.92 -26.50
N GLU A 111 -6.93 -19.71 -27.48
CA GLU A 111 -5.82 -18.75 -27.41
C GLU A 111 -6.24 -17.29 -27.19
N ASN A 112 -7.52 -16.97 -27.33
CA ASN A 112 -8.05 -15.64 -27.05
C ASN A 112 -8.57 -15.52 -25.59
N ASP A 113 -8.63 -16.61 -24.83
CA ASP A 113 -9.10 -16.61 -23.45
C ASP A 113 -7.92 -16.62 -22.46
N TYR A 114 -7.34 -15.48 -22.23
CA TYR A 114 -6.23 -15.29 -21.29
C TYR A 114 -6.43 -14.06 -20.39
N LEU A 115 -5.77 -14.06 -19.26
CA LEU A 115 -5.53 -12.90 -18.42
C LEU A 115 -4.09 -12.42 -18.57
N ILE A 116 -3.84 -11.16 -18.34
CA ILE A 116 -2.49 -10.60 -18.24
C ILE A 116 -2.16 -10.42 -16.77
N LEU A 117 -1.25 -11.24 -16.23
CA LEU A 117 -0.78 -11.13 -14.87
C LEU A 117 0.58 -10.42 -14.84
N LEU A 118 0.66 -9.34 -14.06
CA LEU A 118 1.90 -8.58 -13.88
C LEU A 118 2.66 -9.05 -12.66
N SER A 119 3.99 -9.10 -12.76
CA SER A 119 4.93 -9.48 -11.68
C SER A 119 4.58 -10.80 -10.99
N GLU A 120 3.87 -11.71 -11.67
CA GLU A 120 3.39 -12.99 -11.09
C GLU A 120 2.54 -12.80 -9.83
N GLY A 121 1.83 -11.68 -9.69
CA GLY A 121 1.06 -11.32 -8.49
C GLY A 121 1.88 -10.67 -7.36
N ARG A 122 3.20 -10.51 -7.54
CA ARG A 122 4.07 -9.77 -6.61
C ARG A 122 3.94 -8.26 -6.82
N LEU A 123 4.65 -7.47 -6.02
CA LEU A 123 4.68 -6.00 -6.06
C LEU A 123 4.94 -5.47 -7.48
N VAL A 124 3.90 -4.99 -8.16
CA VAL A 124 3.96 -4.48 -9.54
C VAL A 124 4.82 -3.22 -9.66
N ASN A 125 4.86 -2.38 -8.63
CA ASN A 125 5.68 -1.16 -8.60
C ASN A 125 7.19 -1.45 -8.61
N LEU A 126 7.61 -2.63 -8.18
CA LEU A 126 9.01 -3.09 -8.25
C LEU A 126 9.29 -3.95 -9.48
N GLY A 127 8.36 -4.83 -9.85
CA GLY A 127 8.54 -5.74 -10.98
C GLY A 127 8.33 -5.10 -12.35
N ASN A 128 7.38 -4.19 -12.49
CA ASN A 128 7.00 -3.57 -13.76
C ASN A 128 7.20 -2.05 -13.79
N ALA A 129 7.73 -1.44 -12.72
CA ALA A 129 8.00 -0.01 -12.63
C ALA A 129 9.34 0.24 -11.93
N THR A 130 9.61 1.49 -11.58
CA THR A 130 10.90 1.92 -11.00
C THR A 130 10.89 2.02 -9.47
N GLY A 131 9.76 1.74 -8.83
CA GLY A 131 9.57 2.00 -7.40
C GLY A 131 9.50 3.50 -7.08
N HIS A 132 9.69 3.85 -5.80
CA HIS A 132 9.74 5.25 -5.38
C HIS A 132 11.05 5.91 -5.81
N PRO A 133 11.01 7.20 -6.20
CA PRO A 133 12.24 7.95 -6.48
C PRO A 133 13.16 8.00 -5.26
N SER A 134 14.47 7.88 -5.50
CA SER A 134 15.50 7.89 -4.43
C SER A 134 15.37 9.11 -3.52
N ARG A 135 15.01 10.26 -4.08
CA ARG A 135 14.80 11.50 -3.33
C ARG A 135 13.66 11.41 -2.28
N ILE A 136 12.63 10.60 -2.55
CA ILE A 136 11.55 10.35 -1.58
C ILE A 136 12.02 9.32 -0.55
N MET A 137 12.73 8.27 -1.01
CA MET A 137 13.24 7.21 -0.14
C MET A 137 14.31 7.71 0.83
N ASP A 138 15.00 8.80 0.51
CA ASP A 138 16.00 9.43 1.38
C ASP A 138 15.42 9.76 2.77
N GLY A 139 14.22 10.33 2.84
CA GLY A 139 13.53 10.58 4.11
C GLY A 139 13.20 9.31 4.88
N SER A 140 12.78 8.25 4.19
CA SER A 140 12.52 6.94 4.83
C SER A 140 13.81 6.33 5.39
N PHE A 141 14.91 6.40 4.66
CA PHE A 141 16.21 5.90 5.12
C PHE A 141 16.76 6.73 6.28
N ALA A 142 16.62 8.05 6.23
CA ALA A 142 17.01 8.93 7.33
C ALA A 142 16.25 8.56 8.63
N ASN A 143 14.93 8.39 8.56
CA ASN A 143 14.14 7.94 9.71
C ASN A 143 14.55 6.55 10.22
N GLN A 144 14.88 5.61 9.34
CA GLN A 144 15.38 4.29 9.74
C GLN A 144 16.71 4.38 10.50
N VAL A 145 17.64 5.22 10.02
CA VAL A 145 18.93 5.43 10.68
C VAL A 145 18.75 6.13 12.03
N LEU A 146 17.95 7.20 12.08
CA LEU A 146 17.66 7.91 13.32
C LEU A 146 16.94 7.04 14.34
N GLY A 147 16.03 6.16 13.89
CA GLY A 147 15.39 5.18 14.77
C GLY A 147 16.39 4.21 15.40
N GLN A 148 17.34 3.71 14.63
CA GLN A 148 18.41 2.84 15.16
C GLN A 148 19.32 3.60 16.14
N MET A 149 19.72 4.83 15.81
CA MET A 149 20.53 5.69 16.68
C MET A 149 19.80 5.98 18.01
N HIS A 150 18.50 6.32 17.93
CA HIS A 150 17.68 6.57 19.11
C HIS A 150 17.56 5.34 20.00
N LEU A 151 17.27 4.18 19.42
CA LEU A 151 17.19 2.92 20.17
C LEU A 151 18.52 2.59 20.86
N PHE A 152 19.63 2.71 20.15
CA PHE A 152 20.93 2.38 20.71
C PHE A 152 21.34 3.40 21.79
N ALA A 153 21.40 4.68 21.44
CA ALA A 153 21.95 5.71 22.33
C ALA A 153 21.11 5.97 23.58
N GLU A 154 19.77 6.00 23.42
CA GLU A 154 18.89 6.43 24.53
C GLU A 154 18.24 5.26 25.27
N LYS A 155 18.23 4.07 24.69
CA LYS A 155 17.52 2.93 25.28
C LYS A 155 18.43 1.79 25.73
N PHE A 156 19.55 1.57 25.04
CA PHE A 156 20.33 0.37 25.24
C PHE A 156 21.83 0.58 25.56
N ALA A 157 22.44 1.72 25.18
CA ALA A 157 23.89 1.90 25.31
C ALA A 157 24.40 1.71 26.74
N ASP A 158 23.69 2.26 27.71
CA ASP A 158 24.10 2.25 29.13
C ASP A 158 23.43 1.15 29.96
N LEU A 159 22.67 0.25 29.34
CA LEU A 159 22.02 -0.84 30.06
C LEU A 159 22.92 -2.08 30.16
N PRO A 160 23.00 -2.72 31.34
CA PRO A 160 23.56 -4.05 31.48
C PRO A 160 22.88 -5.07 30.56
N GLU A 161 23.63 -6.07 30.09
CA GLU A 161 23.14 -7.05 29.12
C GLU A 161 21.91 -7.82 29.61
N ASP A 162 21.87 -8.15 30.88
CA ASP A 162 20.76 -8.85 31.53
C ASP A 162 19.47 -8.03 31.61
N GLN A 163 19.55 -6.70 31.52
CA GLN A 163 18.40 -5.81 31.57
C GLN A 163 17.86 -5.40 30.17
N LYS A 164 18.65 -5.62 29.12
CA LYS A 164 18.27 -5.24 27.74
C LYS A 164 17.01 -5.95 27.28
N ALA A 165 16.88 -7.24 27.57
CA ALA A 165 15.75 -8.05 27.14
C ALA A 165 14.40 -7.53 27.70
N GLU A 166 14.39 -7.01 28.94
CA GLU A 166 13.18 -6.47 29.59
C GLU A 166 12.73 -5.12 28.97
N LYS A 167 13.63 -4.44 28.25
CA LYS A 167 13.36 -3.14 27.61
C LYS A 167 12.94 -3.25 26.15
N ILE A 168 12.97 -4.46 25.58
CA ILE A 168 12.54 -4.68 24.20
C ILE A 168 11.03 -4.47 24.09
N ARG A 169 10.62 -3.43 23.37
CA ARG A 169 9.24 -3.12 23.08
C ARG A 169 9.14 -2.31 21.78
N VAL A 170 7.96 -2.35 21.16
CA VAL A 170 7.68 -1.50 20.00
C VAL A 170 7.30 -0.11 20.48
N GLU A 171 8.02 0.90 20.01
CA GLU A 171 7.78 2.31 20.31
C GLU A 171 7.70 3.12 19.02
N LEU A 172 7.01 4.25 19.09
CA LEU A 172 7.06 5.25 18.01
C LEU A 172 8.33 6.08 18.15
N ILE A 173 8.92 6.43 17.01
CA ILE A 173 10.00 7.41 16.96
C ILE A 173 9.47 8.75 17.48
N PRO A 174 10.23 9.48 18.32
CA PRO A 174 9.83 10.82 18.78
C PRO A 174 9.52 11.74 17.59
N LYS A 175 8.40 12.46 17.67
CA LYS A 175 7.96 13.39 16.60
C LYS A 175 9.03 14.37 16.16
N LYS A 176 9.87 14.81 17.08
CA LYS A 176 10.96 15.74 16.78
C LYS A 176 11.92 15.17 15.71
N LEU A 177 12.24 13.88 15.75
CA LEU A 177 13.12 13.26 14.76
C LEU A 177 12.45 13.20 13.38
N ASP A 178 11.16 12.86 13.31
CA ASP A 178 10.38 12.92 12.06
C ASP A 178 10.36 14.33 11.49
N GLU A 179 10.16 15.36 12.34
CA GLU A 179 10.10 16.75 11.93
C GLU A 179 11.46 17.26 11.43
N GLU A 180 12.57 16.84 12.04
CA GLU A 180 13.94 17.19 11.59
C GLU A 180 14.21 16.62 10.19
N VAL A 181 13.85 15.38 9.92
CA VAL A 181 13.96 14.76 8.58
C VAL A 181 13.08 15.50 7.57
N ALA A 182 11.82 15.74 7.93
CA ALA A 182 10.89 16.46 7.05
C ALA A 182 11.37 17.88 6.73
N ALA A 183 11.89 18.61 7.72
CA ALA A 183 12.43 19.96 7.53
C ALA A 183 13.61 19.96 6.55
N ALA A 184 14.55 19.01 6.70
CA ALA A 184 15.66 18.87 5.77
C ALA A 184 15.19 18.53 4.35
N MET A 185 14.20 17.66 4.21
CA MET A 185 13.61 17.32 2.91
C MET A 185 12.94 18.52 2.25
N VAL A 186 12.16 19.33 2.99
CA VAL A 186 11.50 20.54 2.46
C VAL A 186 12.53 21.48 1.85
N LEU A 187 13.65 21.72 2.53
CA LEU A 187 14.75 22.51 1.98
C LEU A 187 15.32 21.89 0.71
N GLY A 188 15.52 20.58 0.69
CA GLY A 188 15.97 19.83 -0.49
C GLY A 188 15.01 19.93 -1.68
N PHE A 189 13.73 20.18 -1.46
CA PHE A 189 12.72 20.45 -2.50
C PHE A 189 12.61 21.94 -2.87
N GLY A 190 13.44 22.80 -2.28
CA GLY A 190 13.39 24.26 -2.51
C GLY A 190 12.26 24.97 -1.75
N GLY A 191 11.63 24.28 -0.79
CA GLY A 191 10.62 24.87 0.07
C GLY A 191 11.24 25.72 1.19
N VAL A 192 10.43 26.60 1.76
CA VAL A 192 10.78 27.43 2.91
C VAL A 192 9.74 27.24 3.99
N LEU A 193 10.18 26.83 5.18
CA LEU A 193 9.29 26.65 6.32
C LEU A 193 9.03 28.02 7.00
N THR A 194 7.77 28.27 7.34
CA THR A 194 7.38 29.41 8.16
C THR A 194 7.63 29.07 9.63
N GLN A 195 8.21 30.01 10.36
CA GLN A 195 8.44 29.86 11.79
C GLN A 195 7.27 30.40 12.60
N LEU A 196 6.93 29.75 13.70
CA LEU A 196 5.96 30.25 14.66
C LEU A 196 6.54 31.45 15.41
N THR A 197 5.70 32.45 15.65
CA THR A 197 5.99 33.46 16.67
C THR A 197 5.69 32.89 18.06
N GLN A 198 6.26 33.49 19.12
CA GLN A 198 5.98 33.05 20.48
C GLN A 198 4.47 33.09 20.81
N VAL A 199 3.78 34.14 20.37
CA VAL A 199 2.33 34.29 20.60
C VAL A 199 1.54 33.15 19.92
N GLN A 200 1.93 32.73 18.72
CA GLN A 200 1.30 31.60 18.03
C GLN A 200 1.60 30.27 18.72
N ALA A 201 2.82 30.06 19.15
CA ALA A 201 3.24 28.89 19.89
C ALA A 201 2.47 28.75 21.22
N ASP A 202 2.37 29.82 21.97
CA ASP A 202 1.62 29.89 23.24
C ASP A 202 0.13 29.61 23.02
N TYR A 203 -0.46 30.17 21.95
CA TYR A 203 -1.87 29.91 21.60
C TYR A 203 -2.13 28.46 21.25
N LEU A 204 -1.23 27.81 20.54
CA LEU A 204 -1.33 26.40 20.14
C LEU A 204 -0.90 25.43 21.26
N GLY A 205 -0.21 25.91 22.30
CA GLY A 205 0.34 25.10 23.35
C GLY A 205 1.50 24.19 22.90
N VAL A 206 2.30 24.65 21.93
CA VAL A 206 3.45 23.90 21.40
C VAL A 206 4.71 24.77 21.50
N PRO A 207 5.93 24.17 21.51
CA PRO A 207 7.18 24.93 21.41
C PRO A 207 7.31 25.62 20.04
N VAL A 208 8.01 26.76 19.99
CA VAL A 208 8.28 27.48 18.74
C VAL A 208 9.02 26.61 17.71
N GLU A 209 9.89 25.73 18.20
CA GLU A 209 10.74 24.86 17.38
C GLU A 209 10.22 23.42 17.28
N GLY A 210 8.96 23.20 17.65
CA GLY A 210 8.35 21.86 17.67
C GLY A 210 8.70 21.01 18.91
N PRO A 211 8.17 19.81 19.00
CA PRO A 211 7.28 19.19 18.01
C PRO A 211 5.94 19.92 17.91
N PHE A 212 5.47 20.07 16.65
CA PHE A 212 4.22 20.80 16.37
C PHE A 212 2.96 19.97 16.58
N LYS A 213 3.10 18.66 16.81
CA LYS A 213 2.03 17.73 17.13
C LYS A 213 2.43 16.85 18.31
N SER A 214 1.44 16.37 19.06
CA SER A 214 1.68 15.39 20.11
C SER A 214 2.16 14.06 19.53
N ASP A 215 2.86 13.24 20.31
CA ASP A 215 3.34 11.91 19.89
C ASP A 215 2.19 10.98 19.48
N ALA A 216 1.00 11.18 20.04
CA ALA A 216 -0.19 10.40 19.69
C ALA A 216 -0.83 10.81 18.34
N TYR A 217 -0.43 11.93 17.75
CA TYR A 217 -1.00 12.39 16.48
C TYR A 217 -0.49 11.53 15.31
N LYS A 218 -1.42 11.08 14.47
CA LYS A 218 -1.14 10.36 13.23
C LYS A 218 -1.50 11.27 12.04
N TYR A 219 -0.55 11.41 11.13
CA TYR A 219 -0.75 12.12 9.86
C TYR A 219 -1.58 11.31 8.89
#